data_399044f7f61a981f7d7ab318416cbc46
#
_entry.id   399044f7f61a981f7d7ab318416cbc46
#
_cell.length_a   1.000
_cell.length_b   1.000
_cell.length_c   1.000
_cell.angle_alpha   90.00
_cell.angle_beta   90.00
_cell.angle_gamma   90.00
#
_symmetry.space_group_name_H-M   'P 1'
#
loop_
_entity.id
_entity.type
_entity.pdbx_description
1 polymer ?
#
loop_
_entity_poly.entity_id
_entity_poly.type
_entity_poly.pdbx_seq_one_letter_code
_entity_poly.pdbx_strand_id
1 'polypeptide(L)'
;MAKRDYYEVLEVDKTATLDVIKKAYRKKAIQYHPDKNPGDKEAEEKFKEAAEAYDVLSNPDKRARYDQFGHAGMSGAAGGGFEGFGQGMSMDDIFSMFGDIFGGHGGGFGGFGGFGGGGRSAQRKFRGSDLRVKVKLNLKEISTGVEKKFKLKKYVTCDHCHGSGAEGEGGTETCPTCHGTGSITRTQQSIFGMVQSQSVCPQCNGEGKIIKNKCKACAGEGIVYGEEVVEVKIPAGVAEGMQLSVNGKGNAGKHNGVPGDLLVVIEEESHPDLIRDENDLIYNLLLSVPTAALGGTVEIPTIDSKVKVKIEPGTQPGKVLRLRGKGLPNVNSYGYSNGTGDLLVNVSVYIPETLNKDEKQTLEKMQESDNFKPNTSIKEKIFKKFKNFFD
;
A
#
# COMPACT_ATOMS: atom_id res chain seq x y z
N MET A 1 -13.37 -20.63 -39.36
CA MET A 1 -12.46 -19.67 -40.03
C MET A 1 -11.02 -20.03 -39.67
N ALA A 2 -10.04 -19.89 -40.57
CA ALA A 2 -8.64 -20.12 -40.23
C ALA A 2 -8.21 -19.04 -39.21
N LYS A 3 -7.57 -19.43 -38.08
CA LYS A 3 -7.02 -18.47 -37.12
C LYS A 3 -5.92 -17.64 -37.77
N ARG A 4 -5.91 -16.32 -37.50
CA ARG A 4 -4.86 -15.40 -38.00
C ARG A 4 -3.52 -15.68 -37.33
N ASP A 5 -2.41 -15.39 -38.03
CA ASP A 5 -1.08 -15.51 -37.44
C ASP A 5 -0.95 -14.57 -36.23
N TYR A 6 -0.39 -15.05 -35.11
CA TYR A 6 -0.24 -14.28 -33.88
C TYR A 6 0.65 -13.04 -34.03
N TYR A 7 1.64 -13.10 -34.92
CA TYR A 7 2.47 -11.92 -35.24
C TYR A 7 1.67 -10.86 -36.01
N GLU A 8 0.75 -11.30 -36.90
CA GLU A 8 -0.17 -10.40 -37.61
C GLU A 8 -1.22 -9.81 -36.67
N VAL A 9 -1.73 -10.59 -35.71
CA VAL A 9 -2.70 -10.11 -34.71
C VAL A 9 -2.09 -8.97 -33.87
N LEU A 10 -0.84 -9.09 -33.45
CA LEU A 10 -0.14 -8.06 -32.70
C LEU A 10 0.53 -7.00 -33.58
N GLU A 11 0.51 -7.14 -34.91
CA GLU A 11 1.19 -6.25 -35.88
C GLU A 11 2.70 -6.09 -35.59
N VAL A 12 3.38 -7.20 -35.32
CA VAL A 12 4.82 -7.25 -35.02
C VAL A 12 5.54 -8.20 -35.99
N ASP A 13 6.83 -7.97 -36.19
CA ASP A 13 7.67 -8.86 -36.96
C ASP A 13 7.97 -10.17 -36.24
N LYS A 14 8.21 -11.26 -36.99
CA LYS A 14 8.56 -12.58 -36.41
C LYS A 14 9.88 -12.54 -35.61
N THR A 15 10.72 -11.55 -35.84
CA THR A 15 11.98 -11.32 -35.11
C THR A 15 11.84 -10.39 -33.94
N ALA A 16 10.60 -9.91 -33.62
CA ALA A 16 10.34 -8.96 -32.55
C ALA A 16 10.80 -9.47 -31.17
N THR A 17 11.40 -8.57 -30.41
CA THR A 17 11.82 -8.83 -29.03
C THR A 17 10.59 -8.88 -28.09
N LEU A 18 10.76 -9.49 -26.93
CA LEU A 18 9.69 -9.58 -25.91
C LEU A 18 9.12 -8.21 -25.55
N ASP A 19 9.95 -7.17 -25.46
CA ASP A 19 9.52 -5.82 -25.13
C ASP A 19 8.64 -5.20 -26.22
N VAL A 20 8.95 -5.48 -27.49
CA VAL A 20 8.15 -5.04 -28.64
C VAL A 20 6.79 -5.74 -28.62
N ILE A 21 6.77 -7.05 -28.43
CA ILE A 21 5.54 -7.85 -28.30
C ILE A 21 4.66 -7.34 -27.16
N LYS A 22 5.25 -7.08 -25.99
CA LYS A 22 4.54 -6.54 -24.81
C LYS A 22 3.95 -5.15 -25.07
N LYS A 23 4.69 -4.29 -25.76
CA LYS A 23 4.24 -2.93 -26.12
C LYS A 23 3.10 -2.98 -27.14
N ALA A 24 3.20 -3.84 -28.14
CA ALA A 24 2.17 -4.05 -29.15
C ALA A 24 0.86 -4.58 -28.52
N TYR A 25 0.97 -5.58 -27.66
CA TYR A 25 -0.17 -6.11 -26.91
C TYR A 25 -0.87 -5.02 -26.08
N ARG A 26 -0.11 -4.23 -25.30
CA ARG A 26 -0.68 -3.14 -24.50
C ARG A 26 -1.46 -2.14 -25.35
N LYS A 27 -0.94 -1.79 -26.52
CA LYS A 27 -1.60 -0.89 -27.46
C LYS A 27 -2.94 -1.46 -27.93
N LYS A 28 -2.96 -2.74 -28.35
CA LYS A 28 -4.18 -3.44 -28.80
C LYS A 28 -5.19 -3.62 -27.67
N ALA A 29 -4.73 -3.97 -26.48
CA ALA A 29 -5.57 -4.14 -25.31
C ALA A 29 -6.27 -2.84 -24.89
N ILE A 30 -5.58 -1.69 -24.94
CA ILE A 30 -6.19 -0.38 -24.66
C ILE A 30 -7.15 0.03 -25.79
N GLN A 31 -6.87 -0.33 -27.02
CA GLN A 31 -7.71 -0.03 -28.18
C GLN A 31 -9.03 -0.77 -28.16
N TYR A 32 -9.00 -2.05 -27.81
CA TYR A 32 -10.17 -2.95 -27.82
C TYR A 32 -10.71 -3.23 -26.41
N HIS A 33 -10.39 -2.38 -25.42
CA HIS A 33 -10.86 -2.52 -24.05
C HIS A 33 -12.39 -2.44 -23.98
N PRO A 34 -13.08 -3.31 -23.21
CA PRO A 34 -14.54 -3.29 -23.11
C PRO A 34 -15.09 -1.97 -22.55
N ASP A 35 -14.36 -1.29 -21.65
CA ASP A 35 -14.78 0.01 -21.14
C ASP A 35 -14.78 1.12 -22.20
N LYS A 36 -13.94 0.96 -23.24
CA LYS A 36 -13.91 1.90 -24.37
C LYS A 36 -14.85 1.52 -25.51
N ASN A 37 -15.21 0.25 -25.59
CA ASN A 37 -16.04 -0.31 -26.65
C ASN A 37 -17.19 -1.16 -26.03
N PRO A 38 -18.07 -0.56 -25.21
CA PRO A 38 -19.11 -1.31 -24.52
C PRO A 38 -20.11 -1.92 -25.51
N GLY A 39 -20.27 -3.25 -25.47
CA GLY A 39 -21.20 -4.01 -26.33
C GLY A 39 -20.73 -4.28 -27.77
N ASP A 40 -19.51 -3.90 -28.13
CA ASP A 40 -18.94 -4.21 -29.46
C ASP A 40 -18.30 -5.61 -29.45
N LYS A 41 -19.00 -6.57 -30.08
CA LYS A 41 -18.54 -7.96 -30.20
C LYS A 41 -17.27 -8.12 -31.03
N GLU A 42 -17.06 -7.26 -32.05
CA GLU A 42 -15.84 -7.32 -32.87
C GLU A 42 -14.63 -6.85 -32.07
N ALA A 43 -14.79 -5.81 -31.24
CA ALA A 43 -13.75 -5.37 -30.31
C ALA A 43 -13.43 -6.45 -29.27
N GLU A 44 -14.43 -7.15 -28.76
CA GLU A 44 -14.26 -8.25 -27.83
C GLU A 44 -13.49 -9.43 -28.45
N GLU A 45 -13.81 -9.82 -29.68
CA GLU A 45 -13.08 -10.87 -30.39
C GLU A 45 -11.63 -10.48 -30.65
N LYS A 46 -11.37 -9.25 -31.11
CA LYS A 46 -10.01 -8.74 -31.33
C LYS A 46 -9.20 -8.64 -30.03
N PHE A 47 -9.85 -8.33 -28.92
CA PHE A 47 -9.21 -8.34 -27.61
C PHE A 47 -8.80 -9.76 -27.21
N LYS A 48 -9.68 -10.74 -27.37
CA LYS A 48 -9.40 -12.16 -27.09
C LYS A 48 -8.27 -12.70 -27.97
N GLU A 49 -8.29 -12.41 -29.27
CA GLU A 49 -7.21 -12.80 -30.19
C GLU A 49 -5.87 -12.18 -29.80
N ALA A 50 -5.85 -10.89 -29.41
CA ALA A 50 -4.63 -10.23 -28.97
C ALA A 50 -4.08 -10.81 -27.65
N ALA A 51 -4.95 -11.20 -26.72
CA ALA A 51 -4.54 -11.85 -25.48
C ALA A 51 -3.98 -13.26 -25.72
N GLU A 52 -4.60 -14.04 -26.61
CA GLU A 52 -4.12 -15.35 -27.03
C GLU A 52 -2.74 -15.24 -27.72
N ALA A 53 -2.57 -14.31 -28.64
CA ALA A 53 -1.31 -14.05 -29.31
C ALA A 53 -0.20 -13.68 -28.34
N TYR A 54 -0.49 -12.84 -27.36
CA TYR A 54 0.48 -12.44 -26.34
C TYR A 54 0.89 -13.60 -25.42
N ASP A 55 -0.06 -14.43 -24.97
CA ASP A 55 0.25 -15.60 -24.13
C ASP A 55 1.23 -16.57 -24.82
N VAL A 56 1.07 -16.76 -26.12
CA VAL A 56 1.96 -17.64 -26.90
C VAL A 56 3.30 -16.98 -27.18
N LEU A 57 3.32 -15.74 -27.65
CA LEU A 57 4.55 -15.06 -28.09
C LEU A 57 5.40 -14.50 -26.94
N SER A 58 4.82 -14.34 -25.74
CA SER A 58 5.57 -13.87 -24.57
C SER A 58 6.36 -14.98 -23.86
N ASN A 59 5.98 -16.23 -24.05
CA ASN A 59 6.68 -17.37 -23.48
C ASN A 59 7.66 -17.98 -24.51
N PRO A 60 8.97 -18.07 -24.23
CA PRO A 60 9.96 -18.58 -25.18
C PRO A 60 9.66 -20.00 -25.69
N ASP A 61 9.19 -20.89 -24.81
CA ASP A 61 8.91 -22.28 -25.17
C ASP A 61 7.66 -22.40 -26.05
N LYS A 62 6.61 -21.64 -25.71
CA LYS A 62 5.39 -21.60 -26.53
C LYS A 62 5.64 -20.96 -27.89
N ARG A 63 6.41 -19.87 -27.91
CA ARG A 63 6.81 -19.19 -29.14
C ARG A 63 7.60 -20.11 -30.06
N ALA A 64 8.60 -20.82 -29.52
CA ALA A 64 9.40 -21.76 -30.31
C ALA A 64 8.53 -22.89 -30.93
N ARG A 65 7.55 -23.39 -30.20
CA ARG A 65 6.58 -24.38 -30.71
C ARG A 65 5.65 -23.78 -31.78
N TYR A 66 5.21 -22.55 -31.56
CA TYR A 66 4.36 -21.85 -32.51
C TYR A 66 5.13 -21.56 -33.81
N ASP A 67 6.39 -21.17 -33.73
CA ASP A 67 7.25 -20.89 -34.87
C ASP A 67 7.55 -22.16 -35.71
N GLN A 68 7.57 -23.34 -35.07
CA GLN A 68 7.81 -24.62 -35.74
C GLN A 68 6.54 -25.26 -36.33
N PHE A 69 5.43 -25.21 -35.61
CA PHE A 69 4.22 -25.99 -35.93
C PHE A 69 2.98 -25.15 -36.17
N GLY A 70 3.07 -23.81 -36.05
CA GLY A 70 1.94 -22.91 -36.16
C GLY A 70 0.86 -23.19 -35.11
N HIS A 71 -0.38 -22.86 -35.43
CA HIS A 71 -1.54 -23.13 -34.56
C HIS A 71 -1.75 -24.62 -34.27
N ALA A 72 -1.35 -25.52 -35.17
CA ALA A 72 -1.48 -26.96 -34.98
C ALA A 72 -0.58 -27.49 -33.82
N GLY A 73 0.58 -26.87 -33.62
CA GLY A 73 1.47 -27.20 -32.50
C GLY A 73 0.96 -26.81 -31.13
N MET A 74 -0.06 -25.96 -31.09
CA MET A 74 -0.69 -25.49 -29.86
C MET A 74 -1.91 -26.33 -29.45
N SER A 75 -2.53 -27.08 -30.39
CA SER A 75 -3.73 -27.87 -30.13
C SER A 75 -3.45 -29.35 -29.79
N GLY A 76 -2.20 -29.83 -29.80
CA GLY A 76 -1.89 -31.26 -29.77
C GLY A 76 -0.95 -31.79 -28.70
N ALA A 77 -0.57 -31.07 -27.67
CA ALA A 77 0.36 -31.58 -26.65
C ALA A 77 -0.32 -31.77 -25.28
N ALA A 78 -0.35 -33.01 -24.83
CA ALA A 78 -0.77 -33.47 -23.52
C ALA A 78 -0.42 -32.49 -22.38
N GLY A 79 -1.44 -31.95 -21.70
CA GLY A 79 -1.23 -31.23 -20.45
C GLY A 79 -1.72 -29.78 -20.44
N GLY A 80 -3.04 -29.60 -20.32
CA GLY A 80 -3.57 -28.43 -19.64
C GLY A 80 -3.63 -27.12 -20.43
N GLY A 81 -4.76 -26.80 -21.02
CA GLY A 81 -5.21 -25.44 -20.84
C GLY A 81 -5.39 -24.55 -22.03
N PHE A 82 -5.57 -25.01 -23.28
CA PHE A 82 -5.87 -24.05 -24.34
C PHE A 82 -7.20 -24.26 -25.08
N GLU A 83 -7.83 -25.42 -24.93
CA GLU A 83 -9.19 -25.64 -25.51
C GLU A 83 -10.30 -24.87 -24.76
N GLY A 84 -9.99 -24.30 -23.57
CA GLY A 84 -10.94 -23.51 -22.76
C GLY A 84 -11.00 -22.02 -23.07
N PHE A 85 -10.07 -21.47 -23.85
CA PHE A 85 -9.99 -20.02 -24.10
C PHE A 85 -11.01 -19.53 -25.15
N GLY A 86 -11.54 -20.45 -25.99
CA GLY A 86 -12.45 -20.09 -27.10
C GLY A 86 -13.93 -20.22 -26.81
N GLN A 87 -14.36 -21.00 -25.81
CA GLN A 87 -15.79 -21.26 -25.55
C GLN A 87 -16.08 -21.39 -24.04
N GLY A 88 -16.17 -20.26 -23.31
CA GLY A 88 -16.72 -20.28 -21.96
C GLY A 88 -16.02 -19.46 -20.91
N MET A 89 -14.86 -18.87 -21.16
CA MET A 89 -14.26 -17.91 -20.24
C MET A 89 -14.96 -16.55 -20.33
N SER A 90 -15.41 -16.04 -19.18
CA SER A 90 -15.97 -14.71 -19.11
C SER A 90 -14.85 -13.66 -19.24
N MET A 91 -15.21 -12.44 -19.67
CA MET A 91 -14.25 -11.32 -19.74
C MET A 91 -13.58 -11.06 -18.40
N ASP A 92 -14.29 -11.27 -17.28
CA ASP A 92 -13.76 -11.11 -15.93
C ASP A 92 -12.65 -12.11 -15.60
N ASP A 93 -12.76 -13.35 -16.12
CA ASP A 93 -11.71 -14.36 -15.93
C ASP A 93 -10.43 -13.99 -16.69
N ILE A 94 -10.58 -13.45 -17.91
CA ILE A 94 -9.44 -12.95 -18.71
C ILE A 94 -8.82 -11.75 -18.01
N PHE A 95 -9.63 -10.84 -17.45
CA PHE A 95 -9.19 -9.67 -16.72
C PHE A 95 -8.44 -10.02 -15.42
N SER A 96 -8.92 -11.01 -14.67
CA SER A 96 -8.24 -11.47 -13.46
C SER A 96 -6.90 -12.16 -13.76
N MET A 97 -6.80 -12.84 -14.89
CA MET A 97 -5.59 -13.53 -15.33
C MET A 97 -4.48 -12.56 -15.81
N PHE A 98 -4.88 -11.40 -16.36
CA PHE A 98 -3.99 -10.38 -16.89
C PHE A 98 -3.99 -9.08 -16.07
N GLY A 99 -4.74 -9.00 -14.97
CA GLY A 99 -4.87 -7.83 -14.10
C GLY A 99 -3.52 -7.30 -13.59
N ASP A 100 -2.57 -8.18 -13.30
CA ASP A 100 -1.20 -7.83 -12.87
C ASP A 100 -0.38 -7.14 -13.98
N ILE A 101 -0.76 -7.26 -15.24
CA ILE A 101 -0.09 -6.63 -16.38
C ILE A 101 -0.62 -5.21 -16.61
N PHE A 102 -1.90 -4.97 -16.25
CA PHE A 102 -2.58 -3.68 -16.42
C PHE A 102 -2.55 -2.78 -15.18
N GLY A 103 -2.53 -3.36 -13.97
CA GLY A 103 -2.33 -2.64 -12.71
C GLY A 103 -0.90 -2.16 -12.60
N GLY A 104 -0.62 -0.96 -13.11
CA GLY A 104 0.71 -0.37 -13.16
C GLY A 104 1.37 -0.30 -11.78
N HIS A 105 2.48 -0.93 -11.63
CA HIS A 105 3.76 -0.51 -11.06
C HIS A 105 4.67 -1.72 -10.91
N GLY A 106 5.76 -1.66 -11.61
CA GLY A 106 7.01 -2.36 -11.55
C GLY A 106 7.24 -3.44 -10.50
N GLY A 107 7.49 -4.66 -10.97
CA GLY A 107 8.24 -5.62 -10.17
C GLY A 107 7.68 -7.03 -10.19
N GLY A 108 8.29 -7.92 -10.96
CA GLY A 108 8.33 -9.33 -10.63
C GLY A 108 7.36 -10.25 -11.35
N PHE A 109 7.55 -10.41 -12.65
CA PHE A 109 7.08 -11.59 -13.38
C PHE A 109 7.88 -12.83 -12.94
N GLY A 110 7.53 -13.37 -11.78
CA GLY A 110 8.22 -14.53 -11.17
C GLY A 110 7.30 -15.54 -10.50
N GLY A 111 6.02 -15.64 -10.88
CA GLY A 111 5.04 -16.46 -10.15
C GLY A 111 4.25 -17.51 -10.92
N PHE A 112 4.34 -17.59 -12.25
CA PHE A 112 3.52 -18.54 -13.02
C PHE A 112 4.31 -19.77 -13.55
N GLY A 113 5.43 -20.10 -12.96
CA GLY A 113 6.28 -21.25 -13.30
C GLY A 113 6.15 -22.43 -12.34
N GLY A 114 4.99 -22.70 -11.75
CA GLY A 114 4.83 -23.70 -10.67
C GLY A 114 3.83 -24.84 -10.92
N PHE A 115 3.55 -25.20 -12.15
CA PHE A 115 2.72 -26.38 -12.45
C PHE A 115 3.58 -27.51 -13.02
N GLY A 116 4.48 -28.04 -12.24
CA GLY A 116 5.28 -29.19 -12.69
C GLY A 116 6.51 -29.43 -11.85
N GLY A 117 6.34 -29.86 -10.63
CA GLY A 117 7.43 -30.34 -9.83
C GLY A 117 6.88 -31.03 -8.59
N GLY A 118 7.12 -32.34 -8.42
CA GLY A 118 6.73 -33.11 -7.25
C GLY A 118 7.16 -32.44 -5.96
N GLY A 119 6.38 -31.51 -5.47
CA GLY A 119 6.57 -30.83 -4.20
C GLY A 119 6.36 -31.83 -3.08
N ARG A 120 7.41 -32.11 -2.32
CA ARG A 120 7.29 -32.69 -0.98
C ARG A 120 6.10 -32.00 -0.32
N SER A 121 5.11 -32.77 0.12
CA SER A 121 3.94 -32.24 0.82
C SER A 121 4.45 -31.43 2.02
N ALA A 122 4.44 -30.12 1.88
CA ALA A 122 4.92 -29.25 2.94
C ALA A 122 3.97 -29.42 4.12
N GLN A 123 4.48 -29.88 5.24
CA GLN A 123 3.73 -29.96 6.49
C GLN A 123 3.05 -28.62 6.76
N ARG A 124 1.78 -28.66 7.00
CA ARG A 124 0.98 -27.46 7.25
C ARG A 124 1.44 -26.79 8.53
N LYS A 125 2.10 -25.64 8.43
CA LYS A 125 2.46 -24.84 9.60
C LYS A 125 1.31 -23.88 9.93
N PHE A 126 0.94 -23.81 11.19
CA PHE A 126 -0.06 -22.85 11.66
C PHE A 126 0.55 -21.46 11.69
N ARG A 127 -0.08 -20.52 11.02
CA ARG A 127 0.30 -19.10 11.12
C ARG A 127 -0.44 -18.47 12.29
N GLY A 128 0.29 -17.73 13.13
CA GLY A 128 -0.27 -16.87 14.15
C GLY A 128 -1.06 -15.72 13.53
N SER A 129 -2.02 -15.18 14.27
CA SER A 129 -2.78 -14.02 13.81
C SER A 129 -1.96 -12.74 13.92
N ASP A 130 -2.21 -11.80 13.01
CA ASP A 130 -1.59 -10.50 13.04
C ASP A 130 -2.15 -9.67 14.21
N LEU A 131 -1.33 -8.76 14.73
CA LEU A 131 -1.69 -7.81 15.78
C LEU A 131 -1.74 -6.40 15.21
N ARG A 132 -2.73 -5.61 15.64
CA ARG A 132 -2.83 -4.19 15.28
C ARG A 132 -2.63 -3.33 16.51
N VAL A 133 -1.75 -2.33 16.41
CA VAL A 133 -1.46 -1.37 17.48
C VAL A 133 -1.51 0.04 16.89
N LYS A 134 -2.21 0.93 17.59
CA LYS A 134 -2.26 2.35 17.25
C LYS A 134 -1.17 3.10 18.00
N VAL A 135 -0.45 3.96 17.29
CA VAL A 135 0.64 4.74 17.83
C VAL A 135 0.41 6.21 17.56
N LYS A 136 0.33 7.00 18.62
CA LYS A 136 0.25 8.45 18.52
C LYS A 136 1.65 9.03 18.36
N LEU A 137 1.79 9.92 17.38
CA LEU A 137 3.02 10.62 17.06
C LEU A 137 2.75 12.12 17.01
N ASN A 138 3.64 12.90 17.62
CA ASN A 138 3.64 14.35 17.47
C ASN A 138 4.39 14.76 16.18
N LEU A 139 4.19 16.01 15.72
CA LEU A 139 4.82 16.51 14.50
C LEU A 139 6.35 16.43 14.52
N LYS A 140 6.98 16.56 15.70
CA LYS A 140 8.43 16.46 15.84
C LYS A 140 8.92 15.02 15.62
N GLU A 141 8.23 14.03 16.19
CA GLU A 141 8.53 12.61 15.96
C GLU A 141 8.30 12.21 14.51
N ILE A 142 7.27 12.77 13.87
CA ILE A 142 7.00 12.56 12.44
C ILE A 142 8.11 13.19 11.57
N SER A 143 8.60 14.36 11.94
CA SER A 143 9.65 15.06 11.18
C SER A 143 11.00 14.34 11.21
N THR A 144 11.37 13.76 12.35
CA THR A 144 12.69 13.13 12.55
C THR A 144 12.67 11.61 12.40
N GLY A 145 11.48 10.99 12.47
CA GLY A 145 11.35 9.58 12.74
C GLY A 145 11.66 9.23 14.18
N VAL A 146 11.20 8.08 14.64
CA VAL A 146 11.35 7.66 16.04
C VAL A 146 11.41 6.14 16.16
N GLU A 147 12.16 5.65 17.14
CA GLU A 147 12.15 4.25 17.57
C GLU A 147 11.33 4.14 18.84
N LYS A 148 10.21 3.41 18.80
CA LYS A 148 9.35 3.20 19.98
C LYS A 148 9.34 1.74 20.39
N LYS A 149 9.38 1.51 21.71
CA LYS A 149 9.27 0.18 22.31
C LYS A 149 7.87 -0.01 22.87
N PHE A 150 7.22 -1.07 22.41
CA PHE A 150 5.85 -1.42 22.83
C PHE A 150 5.88 -2.69 23.64
N LYS A 151 5.29 -2.65 24.81
CA LYS A 151 5.02 -3.83 25.62
C LYS A 151 3.66 -4.39 25.21
N LEU A 152 3.67 -5.47 24.46
CA LEU A 152 2.47 -6.07 23.87
C LEU A 152 2.10 -7.35 24.58
N LYS A 153 0.81 -7.48 24.90
CA LYS A 153 0.22 -8.72 25.38
C LYS A 153 -0.23 -9.54 24.19
N LYS A 154 0.39 -10.69 23.98
CA LYS A 154 0.15 -11.56 22.83
C LYS A 154 0.44 -13.02 23.14
N TYR A 155 0.08 -13.89 22.21
CA TYR A 155 0.55 -15.27 22.27
C TYR A 155 2.04 -15.31 21.87
N VAL A 156 2.86 -15.84 22.77
CA VAL A 156 4.30 -16.05 22.60
C VAL A 156 4.59 -17.54 22.60
N THR A 157 5.71 -17.94 22.07
CA THR A 157 6.18 -19.32 22.10
C THR A 157 6.34 -19.79 23.56
N CYS A 158 5.86 -20.96 23.89
CA CYS A 158 5.99 -21.51 25.23
C CYS A 158 7.46 -21.83 25.54
N ASP A 159 8.02 -21.20 26.55
CA ASP A 159 9.42 -21.38 26.95
C ASP A 159 9.71 -22.81 27.49
N HIS A 160 8.69 -23.50 28.03
CA HIS A 160 8.88 -24.85 28.59
C HIS A 160 9.05 -25.93 27.52
N CYS A 161 8.31 -25.84 26.40
CA CYS A 161 8.37 -26.81 25.30
C CYS A 161 8.94 -26.22 24.01
N HIS A 162 9.39 -24.98 24.03
CA HIS A 162 9.96 -24.26 22.86
C HIS A 162 9.07 -24.36 21.61
N GLY A 163 7.75 -24.27 21.83
CA GLY A 163 6.77 -24.27 20.75
C GLY A 163 6.30 -25.65 20.28
N SER A 164 6.89 -26.76 20.74
CA SER A 164 6.51 -28.10 20.28
C SER A 164 5.14 -28.57 20.78
N GLY A 165 4.65 -28.03 21.87
CA GLY A 165 3.44 -28.48 22.55
C GLY A 165 3.61 -29.78 23.32
N ALA A 166 4.75 -30.45 23.23
CA ALA A 166 5.04 -31.73 23.86
C ALA A 166 5.90 -31.55 25.11
N GLU A 167 5.76 -32.45 26.09
CA GLU A 167 6.58 -32.48 27.30
C GLU A 167 7.80 -33.39 27.08
N GLY A 168 9.01 -32.82 27.16
CA GLY A 168 10.29 -33.53 27.04
C GLY A 168 10.67 -33.99 25.62
N GLU A 169 11.90 -34.50 25.51
CA GLU A 169 12.39 -35.13 24.29
C GLU A 169 11.63 -36.44 24.05
N GLY A 170 10.99 -36.59 22.85
CA GLY A 170 10.18 -37.78 22.52
C GLY A 170 8.68 -37.63 22.81
N GLY A 171 8.20 -36.45 23.28
CA GLY A 171 6.78 -36.21 23.51
C GLY A 171 5.91 -36.13 22.24
N THR A 172 6.53 -36.18 21.04
CA THR A 172 5.84 -36.26 19.75
C THR A 172 6.15 -37.57 19.04
N GLU A 173 5.18 -38.14 18.35
CA GLU A 173 5.30 -39.37 17.56
C GLU A 173 4.87 -39.12 16.12
N THR A 174 5.45 -39.83 15.16
CA THR A 174 5.01 -39.77 13.76
C THR A 174 3.57 -40.25 13.65
N CYS A 175 2.73 -39.51 12.96
CA CYS A 175 1.32 -39.87 12.81
C CYS A 175 1.17 -41.22 12.09
N PRO A 176 0.52 -42.21 12.72
CA PRO A 176 0.38 -43.57 12.15
C PRO A 176 -0.51 -43.61 10.92
N THR A 177 -1.41 -42.65 10.74
CA THR A 177 -2.36 -42.60 9.61
C THR A 177 -1.71 -42.08 8.33
N CYS A 178 -0.84 -41.09 8.42
CA CYS A 178 -0.21 -40.48 7.23
C CYS A 178 1.30 -40.76 7.17
N HIS A 179 1.85 -41.48 8.13
CA HIS A 179 3.29 -41.82 8.21
C HIS A 179 4.20 -40.58 8.05
N GLY A 180 3.79 -39.46 8.63
CA GLY A 180 4.56 -38.22 8.63
C GLY A 180 4.27 -37.26 7.45
N THR A 181 3.50 -37.67 6.46
CA THR A 181 3.22 -36.83 5.25
C THR A 181 2.25 -35.68 5.49
N GLY A 182 1.46 -35.74 6.57
CA GLY A 182 0.43 -34.76 6.86
C GLY A 182 -0.83 -34.85 5.99
N SER A 183 -0.80 -35.67 4.94
CA SER A 183 -1.91 -35.82 4.00
C SER A 183 -2.22 -37.30 3.75
N ILE A 184 -3.46 -37.59 3.38
CA ILE A 184 -3.92 -38.91 2.96
C ILE A 184 -4.53 -38.83 1.56
N THR A 185 -4.19 -39.80 0.72
CA THR A 185 -4.77 -39.96 -0.59
C THR A 185 -6.01 -40.82 -0.49
N ARG A 186 -7.16 -40.30 -0.91
CA ARG A 186 -8.42 -41.06 -1.03
C ARG A 186 -8.71 -41.31 -2.49
N THR A 187 -8.92 -42.55 -2.84
CA THR A 187 -9.36 -42.94 -4.19
C THR A 187 -10.89 -43.06 -4.15
N GLN A 188 -11.56 -42.30 -4.97
CA GLN A 188 -13.02 -42.34 -5.13
C GLN A 188 -13.36 -42.77 -6.56
N GLN A 189 -14.30 -43.68 -6.70
CA GLN A 189 -14.83 -44.07 -7.98
C GLN A 189 -15.86 -43.02 -8.42
N SER A 190 -15.60 -42.38 -9.55
CA SER A 190 -16.50 -41.42 -10.21
C SER A 190 -17.03 -42.04 -11.48
N ILE A 191 -18.09 -41.45 -12.05
CA ILE A 191 -18.64 -41.84 -13.35
C ILE A 191 -17.63 -41.73 -14.51
N PHE A 192 -16.52 -40.98 -14.29
CA PHE A 192 -15.42 -40.78 -15.23
C PHE A 192 -14.17 -41.64 -14.91
N GLY A 193 -14.29 -42.62 -13.98
CA GLY A 193 -13.18 -43.44 -13.55
C GLY A 193 -12.72 -43.20 -12.08
N MET A 194 -11.58 -43.78 -11.72
CA MET A 194 -11.01 -43.62 -10.38
C MET A 194 -10.30 -42.28 -10.25
N VAL A 195 -10.81 -41.42 -9.38
CA VAL A 195 -10.19 -40.13 -9.05
C VAL A 195 -9.47 -40.22 -7.72
N GLN A 196 -8.19 -39.87 -7.71
CA GLN A 196 -7.39 -39.73 -6.48
C GLN A 196 -7.44 -38.29 -5.99
N SER A 197 -7.98 -38.09 -4.80
CA SER A 197 -7.99 -36.80 -4.11
C SER A 197 -7.07 -36.85 -2.89
N GLN A 198 -6.23 -35.85 -2.75
CA GLN A 198 -5.40 -35.66 -1.58
C GLN A 198 -6.12 -34.78 -0.56
N SER A 199 -6.25 -35.27 0.66
CA SER A 199 -6.89 -34.54 1.77
C SER A 199 -5.98 -34.44 2.98
N VAL A 200 -6.20 -33.43 3.80
CA VAL A 200 -5.43 -33.27 5.05
C VAL A 200 -5.70 -34.45 5.97
N CYS A 201 -4.67 -34.99 6.58
CA CYS A 201 -4.81 -36.11 7.53
C CYS A 201 -5.66 -35.69 8.74
N PRO A 202 -6.80 -36.34 9.02
CA PRO A 202 -7.71 -35.93 10.08
C PRO A 202 -7.12 -36.18 11.50
N GLN A 203 -6.15 -37.05 11.63
CA GLN A 203 -5.57 -37.38 12.93
C GLN A 203 -4.52 -36.35 13.38
N CYS A 204 -3.68 -35.85 12.47
CA CYS A 204 -2.64 -34.87 12.79
C CYS A 204 -2.92 -33.48 12.22
N ASN A 205 -4.08 -33.26 11.58
CA ASN A 205 -4.47 -31.98 10.97
C ASN A 205 -3.41 -31.36 10.03
N GLY A 206 -2.63 -32.21 9.38
CA GLY A 206 -1.59 -31.77 8.43
C GLY A 206 -0.19 -31.66 9.00
N GLU A 207 0.02 -31.85 10.30
CA GLU A 207 1.33 -31.70 10.94
C GLU A 207 2.27 -32.91 10.71
N GLY A 208 1.73 -34.07 10.38
CA GLY A 208 2.49 -35.30 10.22
C GLY A 208 2.93 -35.94 11.52
N LYS A 209 2.75 -35.29 12.67
CA LYS A 209 3.12 -35.75 14.03
C LYS A 209 1.93 -35.63 14.95
N ILE A 210 1.91 -36.42 16.02
CA ILE A 210 0.94 -36.37 17.09
C ILE A 210 1.66 -36.18 18.42
N ILE A 211 1.02 -35.41 19.34
CA ILE A 211 1.57 -35.18 20.68
C ILE A 211 1.10 -36.30 21.60
N LYS A 212 2.04 -37.07 22.15
CA LYS A 212 1.78 -38.14 23.09
C LYS A 212 1.61 -37.61 24.53
N ASN A 213 2.56 -36.77 24.92
CA ASN A 213 2.56 -36.13 26.23
C ASN A 213 2.44 -34.63 26.03
N LYS A 214 1.30 -34.05 26.44
CA LYS A 214 1.05 -32.60 26.32
C LYS A 214 1.87 -31.82 27.33
N CYS A 215 2.52 -30.77 26.91
CA CYS A 215 3.19 -29.80 27.77
C CYS A 215 2.18 -29.18 28.74
N LYS A 216 2.46 -29.25 30.04
CA LYS A 216 1.57 -28.75 31.10
C LYS A 216 1.45 -27.22 31.07
N ALA A 217 2.50 -26.50 30.66
CA ALA A 217 2.49 -25.04 30.64
C ALA A 217 1.60 -24.45 29.54
N CYS A 218 1.49 -25.11 28.39
CA CYS A 218 0.69 -24.63 27.26
C CYS A 218 -0.47 -25.57 26.89
N ALA A 219 -0.74 -26.59 27.68
CA ALA A 219 -1.78 -27.60 27.44
C ALA A 219 -1.71 -28.28 26.07
N GLY A 220 -0.52 -28.36 25.48
CA GLY A 220 -0.26 -28.96 24.18
C GLY A 220 -0.29 -27.98 23.00
N GLU A 221 -0.60 -26.71 23.18
CA GLU A 221 -0.70 -25.74 22.07
C GLU A 221 0.64 -25.19 21.58
N GLY A 222 1.70 -25.30 22.36
CA GLY A 222 3.02 -24.77 22.04
C GLY A 222 3.17 -23.26 22.22
N ILE A 223 2.06 -22.56 22.54
CA ILE A 223 2.02 -21.10 22.75
C ILE A 223 1.35 -20.78 24.08
N VAL A 224 1.73 -19.67 24.70
CA VAL A 224 1.15 -19.14 25.93
C VAL A 224 0.87 -17.66 25.77
N TYR A 225 -0.11 -17.15 26.50
CA TYR A 225 -0.39 -15.74 26.55
C TYR A 225 0.61 -15.05 27.46
N GLY A 226 1.38 -14.11 26.92
CA GLY A 226 2.46 -13.44 27.61
C GLY A 226 2.66 -12.02 27.16
N GLU A 227 3.72 -11.38 27.66
CA GLU A 227 4.10 -10.04 27.29
C GLU A 227 5.45 -10.07 26.56
N GLU A 228 5.54 -9.39 25.41
CA GLU A 228 6.78 -9.20 24.67
C GLU A 228 7.01 -7.72 24.42
N VAL A 229 8.27 -7.27 24.58
CA VAL A 229 8.68 -5.93 24.18
C VAL A 229 9.14 -5.97 22.73
N VAL A 230 8.44 -5.22 21.88
CA VAL A 230 8.75 -5.10 20.46
C VAL A 230 9.24 -3.68 20.19
N GLU A 231 10.40 -3.58 19.58
CA GLU A 231 10.98 -2.31 19.12
C GLU A 231 10.58 -2.08 17.66
N VAL A 232 10.02 -0.91 17.41
CA VAL A 232 9.52 -0.52 16.08
C VAL A 232 10.18 0.78 15.67
N LYS A 233 10.82 0.75 14.51
CA LYS A 233 11.42 1.93 13.87
C LYS A 233 10.40 2.55 12.93
N ILE A 234 9.98 3.76 13.24
CA ILE A 234 9.02 4.54 12.46
C ILE A 234 9.80 5.55 11.63
N PRO A 235 9.73 5.51 10.30
CA PRO A 235 10.46 6.44 9.44
C PRO A 235 9.88 7.86 9.55
N ALA A 236 10.70 8.85 9.19
CA ALA A 236 10.27 10.23 9.11
C ALA A 236 9.25 10.43 7.97
N GLY A 237 8.28 11.32 8.17
CA GLY A 237 7.30 11.69 7.14
C GLY A 237 6.05 10.82 7.11
N VAL A 238 5.87 9.86 8.02
CA VAL A 238 4.65 9.06 8.09
C VAL A 238 3.41 9.94 8.25
N ALA A 239 2.30 9.53 7.64
CA ALA A 239 1.03 10.23 7.72
C ALA A 239 0.02 9.49 8.59
N GLU A 240 -1.01 10.20 9.02
CA GLU A 240 -2.15 9.61 9.72
C GLU A 240 -2.79 8.51 8.89
N GLY A 241 -3.13 7.39 9.54
CA GLY A 241 -3.72 6.23 8.90
C GLY A 241 -2.71 5.32 8.18
N MET A 242 -1.45 5.72 8.02
CA MET A 242 -0.42 4.82 7.47
C MET A 242 -0.22 3.62 8.38
N GLN A 243 0.00 2.47 7.75
CA GLN A 243 0.21 1.20 8.41
C GLN A 243 1.62 0.68 8.14
N LEU A 244 2.38 0.45 9.19
CA LEU A 244 3.70 -0.18 9.13
C LEU A 244 3.57 -1.64 9.51
N SER A 245 4.12 -2.55 8.72
CA SER A 245 4.16 -3.99 9.01
C SER A 245 5.54 -4.37 9.55
N VAL A 246 5.54 -4.97 10.73
CA VAL A 246 6.74 -5.56 11.34
C VAL A 246 6.59 -7.08 11.30
N ASN A 247 7.31 -7.70 10.38
CA ASN A 247 7.17 -9.12 10.08
C ASN A 247 7.53 -10.00 11.30
N GLY A 248 6.71 -11.01 11.54
CA GLY A 248 6.94 -12.01 12.59
C GLY A 248 6.80 -11.50 14.02
N LYS A 249 6.27 -10.28 14.23
CA LYS A 249 6.06 -9.69 15.56
C LYS A 249 4.59 -9.74 16.04
N GLY A 250 3.71 -10.40 15.30
CA GLY A 250 2.34 -10.73 15.70
C GLY A 250 2.28 -11.87 16.71
N ASN A 251 1.15 -12.55 16.80
CA ASN A 251 0.98 -13.74 17.64
C ASN A 251 1.84 -14.92 17.15
N ALA A 252 2.39 -15.68 18.05
CA ALA A 252 3.09 -16.92 17.71
C ALA A 252 2.14 -17.95 17.06
N GLY A 253 2.64 -18.70 16.11
CA GLY A 253 1.92 -19.82 15.50
C GLY A 253 2.01 -21.06 16.41
N LYS A 254 0.94 -21.83 16.50
CA LYS A 254 0.92 -23.11 17.26
C LYS A 254 1.93 -24.08 16.67
N HIS A 255 2.48 -24.95 17.50
CA HIS A 255 3.38 -26.06 17.14
C HIS A 255 4.56 -25.63 16.26
N ASN A 256 5.32 -24.65 16.72
CA ASN A 256 6.41 -24.04 15.95
C ASN A 256 5.97 -23.51 14.58
N GLY A 257 4.73 -23.04 14.51
CA GLY A 257 4.18 -22.40 13.33
C GLY A 257 4.82 -21.05 13.05
N VAL A 258 4.43 -20.46 11.93
CA VAL A 258 4.93 -19.14 11.53
C VAL A 258 4.22 -18.07 12.37
N PRO A 259 4.92 -17.14 13.01
CA PRO A 259 4.27 -16.03 13.71
C PRO A 259 3.54 -15.11 12.71
N GLY A 260 2.51 -14.43 13.17
CA GLY A 260 1.86 -13.36 12.43
C GLY A 260 2.72 -12.08 12.42
N ASP A 261 2.18 -11.02 11.84
CA ASP A 261 2.85 -9.73 11.74
C ASP A 261 2.24 -8.72 12.71
N LEU A 262 3.04 -7.73 13.11
CA LEU A 262 2.57 -6.60 13.89
C LEU A 262 2.29 -5.43 12.93
N LEU A 263 1.05 -4.99 12.90
CA LEU A 263 0.57 -3.88 12.10
C LEU A 263 0.45 -2.64 12.99
N VAL A 264 1.34 -1.68 12.77
CA VAL A 264 1.37 -0.42 13.52
C VAL A 264 0.65 0.64 12.72
N VAL A 265 -0.49 1.11 13.24
CA VAL A 265 -1.30 2.17 12.63
C VAL A 265 -0.91 3.50 13.26
N ILE A 266 -0.52 4.44 12.41
CA ILE A 266 -0.11 5.78 12.86
C ILE A 266 -1.36 6.63 13.11
N GLU A 267 -1.39 7.29 14.27
CA GLU A 267 -2.33 8.36 14.61
C GLU A 267 -1.52 9.63 14.85
N GLU A 268 -1.92 10.73 14.25
CA GLU A 268 -1.26 12.02 14.44
C GLU A 268 -1.84 12.73 15.67
N GLU A 269 -0.97 13.27 16.51
CA GLU A 269 -1.37 14.11 17.64
C GLU A 269 -1.49 15.56 17.17
N SER A 270 -2.64 16.20 17.47
CA SER A 270 -2.89 17.58 17.08
C SER A 270 -1.86 18.53 17.71
N HIS A 271 -1.28 19.41 16.87
CA HIS A 271 -0.37 20.45 17.34
C HIS A 271 -1.15 21.75 17.64
N PRO A 272 -0.81 22.50 18.71
CA PRO A 272 -1.57 23.70 19.09
C PRO A 272 -1.52 24.82 18.03
N ASP A 273 -0.42 24.96 17.31
CA ASP A 273 -0.20 26.09 16.41
C ASP A 273 -0.09 25.73 14.93
N LEU A 274 0.26 24.46 14.63
CA LEU A 274 0.55 23.99 13.28
C LEU A 274 -0.49 23.00 12.82
N ILE A 275 -1.01 23.19 11.62
CA ILE A 275 -1.94 22.26 10.94
C ILE A 275 -1.19 21.60 9.80
N ARG A 276 -1.30 20.30 9.70
CA ARG A 276 -0.70 19.54 8.61
C ARG A 276 -1.60 19.54 7.38
N ASP A 277 -1.00 19.76 6.22
CA ASP A 277 -1.62 19.60 4.90
C ASP A 277 -0.67 18.75 4.04
N GLU A 278 -0.91 17.45 3.99
CA GLU A 278 -0.01 16.44 3.39
C GLU A 278 1.42 16.52 3.96
N ASN A 279 2.36 17.11 3.20
CA ASN A 279 3.74 17.32 3.64
C ASN A 279 4.02 18.77 4.01
N ASP A 280 3.12 19.67 3.71
CA ASP A 280 3.21 21.07 4.10
C ASP A 280 2.60 21.29 5.49
N LEU A 281 3.00 22.36 6.13
CA LEU A 281 2.44 22.81 7.39
C LEU A 281 1.79 24.18 7.20
N ILE A 282 0.69 24.40 7.88
CA ILE A 282 -0.02 25.68 7.87
C ILE A 282 0.06 26.30 9.25
N TYR A 283 0.48 27.55 9.29
CA TYR A 283 0.50 28.38 10.49
C TYR A 283 -0.32 29.66 10.24
N ASN A 284 -1.17 30.03 11.19
CA ASN A 284 -1.90 31.29 11.13
C ASN A 284 -1.20 32.36 11.95
N LEU A 285 -0.52 33.27 11.28
CA LEU A 285 0.21 34.38 11.89
C LEU A 285 -0.75 35.53 12.14
N LEU A 286 -0.99 35.86 13.40
CA LEU A 286 -1.79 37.00 13.80
C LEU A 286 -0.90 38.22 14.02
N LEU A 287 -0.98 39.20 13.10
CA LEU A 287 -0.26 40.48 13.19
C LEU A 287 -1.10 41.56 13.84
N SER A 288 -0.48 42.46 14.58
CA SER A 288 -1.13 43.69 14.99
C SER A 288 -1.28 44.64 13.77
N VAL A 289 -2.30 45.53 13.78
CA VAL A 289 -2.48 46.54 12.74
C VAL A 289 -1.22 47.38 12.50
N PRO A 290 -0.54 47.91 13.54
CA PRO A 290 0.73 48.64 13.35
C PRO A 290 1.80 47.82 12.66
N THR A 291 2.00 46.55 13.05
CA THR A 291 3.01 45.66 12.44
C THR A 291 2.68 45.37 10.99
N ALA A 292 1.41 45.17 10.64
CA ALA A 292 0.99 44.94 9.27
C ALA A 292 1.19 46.18 8.38
N ALA A 293 0.97 47.38 8.93
CA ALA A 293 1.09 48.65 8.22
C ALA A 293 2.55 49.11 8.08
N LEU A 294 3.31 49.09 9.17
CA LEU A 294 4.69 49.65 9.22
C LEU A 294 5.76 48.60 8.82
N GLY A 295 5.39 47.31 8.81
CA GLY A 295 6.33 46.22 8.69
C GLY A 295 7.04 45.93 10.02
N GLY A 296 7.89 44.91 10.00
CA GLY A 296 8.63 44.52 11.20
C GLY A 296 9.20 43.10 11.06
N THR A 297 9.76 42.62 12.16
CA THR A 297 10.24 41.23 12.22
C THR A 297 9.39 40.48 13.26
N VAL A 298 8.88 39.34 12.87
CA VAL A 298 8.08 38.48 13.73
C VAL A 298 8.72 37.11 13.85
N GLU A 299 8.49 36.44 14.97
CA GLU A 299 8.94 35.07 15.19
C GLU A 299 7.80 34.11 14.88
N ILE A 300 8.08 33.12 14.03
CA ILE A 300 7.13 32.10 13.62
C ILE A 300 7.61 30.75 14.17
N PRO A 301 6.74 30.01 14.87
CA PRO A 301 7.09 28.67 15.34
C PRO A 301 7.22 27.72 14.12
N THR A 302 8.23 26.87 14.19
CA THR A 302 8.41 25.72 13.30
C THR A 302 8.46 24.46 14.16
N ILE A 303 8.53 23.28 13.55
CA ILE A 303 8.57 22.02 14.29
C ILE A 303 9.71 21.98 15.33
N ASP A 304 10.89 22.48 14.96
CA ASP A 304 12.10 22.38 15.80
C ASP A 304 12.45 23.65 16.56
N SER A 305 12.09 24.80 16.02
CA SER A 305 12.58 26.10 16.50
C SER A 305 11.66 27.25 16.10
N LYS A 306 12.07 28.48 16.39
CA LYS A 306 11.41 29.69 15.89
C LYS A 306 12.25 30.33 14.80
N VAL A 307 11.60 30.81 13.74
CA VAL A 307 12.24 31.49 12.62
C VAL A 307 11.81 32.96 12.60
N LYS A 308 12.74 33.86 12.45
CA LYS A 308 12.48 35.30 12.29
C LYS A 308 12.15 35.59 10.84
N VAL A 309 10.97 36.13 10.61
CA VAL A 309 10.48 36.50 9.28
C VAL A 309 10.23 38.00 9.22
N LYS A 310 10.75 38.63 8.18
CA LYS A 310 10.53 40.07 7.91
C LYS A 310 9.19 40.25 7.23
N ILE A 311 8.34 41.06 7.83
CA ILE A 311 7.06 41.49 7.28
C ILE A 311 7.25 42.82 6.56
N GLU A 312 6.84 42.87 5.31
CA GLU A 312 6.91 44.10 4.52
C GLU A 312 5.83 45.10 4.96
N PRO A 313 6.10 46.42 4.88
CA PRO A 313 5.08 47.42 5.14
C PRO A 313 3.87 47.26 4.20
N GLY A 314 2.68 47.46 4.74
CA GLY A 314 1.43 47.34 3.97
C GLY A 314 1.03 45.90 3.66
N THR A 315 1.53 44.90 4.43
CA THR A 315 1.13 43.51 4.26
C THR A 315 -0.35 43.33 4.56
N GLN A 316 -1.08 42.83 3.56
CA GLN A 316 -2.52 42.63 3.63
C GLN A 316 -2.90 41.30 4.28
N PRO A 317 -4.04 41.22 4.99
CA PRO A 317 -4.58 39.96 5.50
C PRO A 317 -4.86 38.97 4.36
N GLY A 318 -4.70 37.68 4.60
CA GLY A 318 -4.82 36.62 3.61
C GLY A 318 -3.62 36.50 2.66
N LYS A 319 -2.51 37.22 2.91
CA LYS A 319 -1.23 36.97 2.24
C LYS A 319 -0.63 35.67 2.82
N VAL A 320 -0.25 34.75 1.96
CA VAL A 320 0.45 33.53 2.35
C VAL A 320 1.95 33.69 2.13
N LEU A 321 2.73 33.52 3.19
CA LEU A 321 4.19 33.51 3.13
C LEU A 321 4.66 32.05 3.13
N ARG A 322 5.53 31.69 2.20
CA ARG A 322 6.05 30.33 2.04
C ARG A 322 7.47 30.21 2.56
N LEU A 323 7.66 29.44 3.61
CA LEU A 323 8.97 29.11 4.17
C LEU A 323 9.40 27.73 3.66
N ARG A 324 10.27 27.74 2.65
CA ARG A 324 10.68 26.53 1.94
C ARG A 324 11.44 25.55 2.84
N GLY A 325 11.11 24.27 2.71
CA GLY A 325 11.76 23.19 3.43
C GLY A 325 11.54 23.21 4.95
N LYS A 326 10.47 23.87 5.43
CA LYS A 326 10.08 23.94 6.84
C LYS A 326 8.81 23.15 7.16
N GLY A 327 8.36 22.30 6.22
CA GLY A 327 7.29 21.33 6.40
C GLY A 327 7.82 19.98 6.87
N LEU A 328 7.08 18.92 6.56
CA LEU A 328 7.39 17.54 6.90
C LEU A 328 8.12 16.84 5.74
N PRO A 329 8.99 15.86 6.03
CA PRO A 329 9.60 15.05 5.00
C PRO A 329 8.54 14.20 4.29
N ASN A 330 8.70 14.04 2.99
CA ASN A 330 7.87 13.14 2.18
C ASN A 330 8.45 11.73 2.24
N VAL A 331 7.65 10.74 2.63
CA VAL A 331 8.05 9.34 2.70
C VAL A 331 7.36 8.53 1.61
N ASN A 332 8.12 7.72 0.89
CA ASN A 332 7.57 6.77 -0.07
C ASN A 332 7.15 5.45 0.61
N SER A 333 6.50 4.55 -0.14
CA SER A 333 6.05 3.23 0.34
C SER A 333 7.18 2.33 0.89
N TYR A 334 8.43 2.66 0.59
CA TYR A 334 9.62 1.94 1.06
C TYR A 334 10.27 2.59 2.28
N GLY A 335 9.70 3.69 2.81
CA GLY A 335 10.24 4.41 3.97
C GLY A 335 11.41 5.35 3.67
N TYR A 336 11.69 5.67 2.40
CA TYR A 336 12.71 6.63 2.00
C TYR A 336 12.12 8.03 1.88
N SER A 337 12.80 9.02 2.47
CA SER A 337 12.42 10.43 2.34
C SER A 337 12.78 10.95 0.94
N ASN A 338 11.83 11.63 0.30
CA ASN A 338 11.97 12.23 -1.02
C ASN A 338 11.61 13.72 -0.98
N GLY A 339 12.45 14.52 -0.31
CA GLY A 339 12.22 15.94 -0.14
C GLY A 339 11.45 16.32 1.13
N THR A 340 11.33 17.61 1.37
CA THR A 340 10.65 18.19 2.53
C THR A 340 9.64 19.21 2.04
N GLY A 341 8.45 19.20 2.62
CA GLY A 341 7.40 20.19 2.37
C GLY A 341 7.77 21.58 2.91
N ASP A 342 6.87 22.52 2.79
CA ASP A 342 7.05 23.91 3.18
C ASP A 342 6.15 24.28 4.36
N LEU A 343 6.46 25.37 5.04
CA LEU A 343 5.58 25.98 6.01
C LEU A 343 4.85 27.16 5.34
N LEU A 344 3.55 27.03 5.22
CA LEU A 344 2.65 28.06 4.67
C LEU A 344 2.13 28.91 5.82
N VAL A 345 2.55 30.18 5.85
CA VAL A 345 2.16 31.13 6.89
C VAL A 345 1.05 32.02 6.36
N ASN A 346 -0.16 31.79 6.83
CA ASN A 346 -1.30 32.64 6.51
C ASN A 346 -1.31 33.87 7.42
N VAL A 347 -1.30 35.06 6.83
CA VAL A 347 -1.29 36.31 7.57
C VAL A 347 -2.73 36.74 7.89
N SER A 348 -3.02 36.82 9.17
CA SER A 348 -4.24 37.44 9.72
C SER A 348 -3.87 38.73 10.46
N VAL A 349 -4.81 39.67 10.52
CA VAL A 349 -4.59 40.93 11.24
C VAL A 349 -5.58 41.02 12.40
N TYR A 350 -5.04 41.22 13.59
CA TYR A 350 -5.81 41.40 14.82
C TYR A 350 -6.34 42.83 14.90
N ILE A 351 -7.63 42.95 14.96
CA ILE A 351 -8.34 44.24 15.23
C ILE A 351 -8.69 44.25 16.71
N PRO A 352 -8.23 45.26 17.50
CA PRO A 352 -8.55 45.35 18.92
C PRO A 352 -10.06 45.48 19.17
N GLU A 353 -10.57 44.68 20.12
CA GLU A 353 -11.99 44.70 20.51
C GLU A 353 -12.32 45.90 21.40
N THR A 354 -11.34 46.37 22.20
CA THR A 354 -11.49 47.50 23.11
C THR A 354 -10.36 48.49 22.89
N LEU A 355 -10.67 49.77 22.96
CA LEU A 355 -9.74 50.89 22.76
C LEU A 355 -9.81 51.82 23.96
N ASN A 356 -8.70 52.34 24.39
CA ASN A 356 -8.64 53.45 25.32
C ASN A 356 -8.93 54.79 24.61
N LYS A 357 -9.07 55.89 25.38
CA LYS A 357 -9.44 57.21 24.81
C LYS A 357 -8.45 57.74 23.79
N ASP A 358 -7.14 57.57 24.07
CA ASP A 358 -6.08 58.10 23.22
C ASP A 358 -5.92 57.29 21.94
N GLU A 359 -6.08 55.96 22.01
CA GLU A 359 -6.08 55.07 20.86
C GLU A 359 -7.28 55.37 19.93
N LYS A 360 -8.45 55.60 20.52
CA LYS A 360 -9.65 55.96 19.77
C LYS A 360 -9.47 57.30 19.02
N GLN A 361 -8.96 58.35 19.70
CA GLN A 361 -8.70 59.64 19.05
C GLN A 361 -7.65 59.51 17.92
N THR A 362 -6.64 58.69 18.11
CA THR A 362 -5.60 58.45 17.10
C THR A 362 -6.19 57.78 15.87
N LEU A 363 -7.01 56.75 16.06
CA LEU A 363 -7.68 56.04 14.95
C LEU A 363 -8.71 56.94 14.22
N GLU A 364 -9.44 57.81 14.96
CA GLU A 364 -10.37 58.75 14.36
C GLU A 364 -9.63 59.75 13.44
N LYS A 365 -8.46 60.27 13.86
CA LYS A 365 -7.60 61.12 13.01
C LYS A 365 -7.09 60.36 11.77
N MET A 366 -6.71 59.09 11.93
CA MET A 366 -6.25 58.28 10.80
C MET A 366 -7.37 57.97 9.79
N GLN A 367 -8.61 57.86 10.24
CA GLN A 367 -9.77 57.59 9.39
C GLN A 367 -10.00 58.68 8.35
N GLU A 368 -9.61 59.93 8.65
CA GLU A 368 -9.73 61.08 7.73
C GLU A 368 -8.66 61.03 6.63
N SER A 369 -7.58 60.30 6.83
CA SER A 369 -6.48 60.19 5.85
C SER A 369 -6.88 59.35 4.66
N ASP A 370 -6.56 59.81 3.45
CA ASP A 370 -6.86 59.09 2.21
C ASP A 370 -6.13 57.77 2.09
N ASN A 371 -4.97 57.62 2.73
CA ASN A 371 -4.20 56.35 2.75
C ASN A 371 -4.88 55.23 3.56
N PHE A 372 -5.81 55.59 4.47
CA PHE A 372 -6.59 54.63 5.24
C PHE A 372 -7.94 54.29 4.61
N LYS A 373 -8.29 54.91 3.46
CA LYS A 373 -9.51 54.59 2.70
C LYS A 373 -9.21 53.50 1.65
N PRO A 374 -10.01 52.43 1.54
CA PRO A 374 -9.82 51.39 0.53
C PRO A 374 -9.94 51.99 -0.88
N ASN A 375 -8.88 51.90 -1.66
CA ASN A 375 -8.92 52.32 -3.07
C ASN A 375 -9.49 51.23 -4.00
N THR A 376 -9.89 51.64 -5.23
CA THR A 376 -10.50 50.73 -6.23
C THR A 376 -9.59 49.56 -6.59
N SER A 377 -8.30 49.80 -6.74
CA SER A 377 -7.31 48.75 -7.08
C SER A 377 -7.22 47.66 -6.03
N ILE A 378 -7.30 47.98 -4.74
CA ILE A 378 -7.29 46.98 -3.65
C ILE A 378 -8.61 46.22 -3.64
N LYS A 379 -9.74 46.89 -3.84
CA LYS A 379 -11.06 46.24 -3.94
C LYS A 379 -11.08 45.20 -5.07
N GLU A 380 -10.58 45.52 -6.25
CA GLU A 380 -10.51 44.61 -7.40
C GLU A 380 -9.57 43.39 -7.12
N LYS A 381 -8.43 43.64 -6.50
CA LYS A 381 -7.50 42.53 -6.13
C LYS A 381 -8.13 41.56 -5.12
N ILE A 382 -8.83 42.09 -4.12
CA ILE A 382 -9.52 41.25 -3.12
C ILE A 382 -10.67 40.51 -3.77
N PHE A 383 -11.46 41.16 -4.64
CA PHE A 383 -12.57 40.54 -5.33
C PHE A 383 -12.09 39.40 -6.26
N LYS A 384 -10.98 39.61 -6.99
CA LYS A 384 -10.39 38.59 -7.85
C LYS A 384 -9.91 37.38 -7.06
N LYS A 385 -9.30 37.59 -5.88
CA LYS A 385 -8.91 36.46 -4.99
C LYS A 385 -10.12 35.71 -4.47
N PHE A 386 -11.19 36.43 -4.11
CA PHE A 386 -12.42 35.84 -3.63
C PHE A 386 -13.09 34.99 -4.71
N LYS A 387 -13.14 35.47 -5.96
CA LYS A 387 -13.66 34.70 -7.09
C LYS A 387 -12.90 33.42 -7.34
N ASN A 388 -11.57 33.45 -7.34
CA ASN A 388 -10.72 32.26 -7.52
C ASN A 388 -10.81 31.22 -6.38
N PHE A 389 -11.48 31.55 -5.27
CA PHE A 389 -11.71 30.61 -4.16
C PHE A 389 -13.02 29.82 -4.35
N PHE A 390 -13.93 30.30 -5.19
CA PHE A 390 -15.23 29.67 -5.46
C PHE A 390 -15.32 29.06 -6.87
N ASP A 391 -14.37 29.34 -7.76
CA ASP A 391 -14.17 28.65 -9.05
C ASP A 391 -13.23 27.44 -8.85
#